data_44dbb7e0f04dc2d734aa95c7fbf732ea
#
_entry.id   44dbb7e0f04dc2d734aa95c7fbf732ea
#
_cell.length_a   1.000
_cell.length_b   1.000
_cell.length_c   1.000
_cell.angle_alpha   90.00
_cell.angle_beta   90.00
_cell.angle_gamma   90.00
#
_symmetry.space_group_name_H-M   'P 1'
#
loop_
_entity.id
_entity.type
_entity.pdbx_description
1 polymer ?
#
loop_
_entity_poly.entity_id
_entity_poly.type
_entity_poly.pdbx_seq_one_letter_code
_entity_poly.pdbx_strand_id
1 'polypeptide(L)'
;MRRPVQLRHETPLSSEAYLAEHAWVKARLTTCPRHPAGGCGLVRHGTYPRKTPTGMRVTRYYCPTAHETFSLLPDCLASRFPSALDDLEHVVTQVTAARSVEAAADRLRPDIELPSAVRWIRRRLTLVRASLVIAAGVVGLALADVTLETL
;
A
#
# COMPACT_ATOMS: atom_id res chain seq x y z
N MET A 1 14.35 18.67 -0.40
CA MET A 1 13.30 18.18 -1.32
C MET A 1 12.16 17.63 -0.46
N ARG A 2 10.96 18.21 -0.51
CA ARG A 2 9.81 17.71 0.27
C ARG A 2 9.37 16.36 -0.29
N ARG A 3 9.00 15.42 0.60
CA ARG A 3 8.48 14.11 0.18
C ARG A 3 7.13 14.31 -0.50
N PRO A 4 6.83 13.58 -1.60
CA PRO A 4 5.54 13.66 -2.26
C PRO A 4 4.43 13.21 -1.30
N VAL A 5 3.32 13.93 -1.31
CA VAL A 5 2.12 13.55 -0.56
C VAL A 5 1.42 12.42 -1.30
N GLN A 6 1.15 11.32 -0.61
CA GLN A 6 0.37 10.22 -1.16
C GLN A 6 -1.12 10.45 -0.85
N LEU A 7 -1.94 10.40 -1.89
CA LEU A 7 -3.38 10.47 -1.80
C LEU A 7 -3.96 9.11 -2.20
N ARG A 8 -4.97 8.69 -1.49
CA ARG A 8 -5.76 7.51 -1.85
C ARG A 8 -6.45 7.76 -3.19
N HIS A 9 -6.39 6.79 -4.08
CA HIS A 9 -7.13 6.76 -5.33
C HIS A 9 -8.04 5.53 -5.32
N GLU A 10 -9.32 5.77 -5.11
CA GLU A 10 -10.32 4.71 -5.09
C GLU A 10 -10.44 4.07 -6.47
N THR A 11 -10.39 2.75 -6.50
CA THR A 11 -10.54 1.96 -7.71
C THR A 11 -11.17 0.61 -7.36
N PRO A 12 -12.15 0.13 -8.13
CA PRO A 12 -12.72 -1.19 -7.94
C PRO A 12 -11.84 -2.30 -8.51
N LEU A 13 -10.70 -1.96 -9.12
CA LEU A 13 -9.82 -2.89 -9.79
C LEU A 13 -8.89 -3.60 -8.81
N SER A 14 -8.71 -4.90 -8.98
CA SER A 14 -7.60 -5.63 -8.35
C SER A 14 -6.26 -5.11 -8.84
N SER A 15 -5.16 -5.46 -8.17
CA SER A 15 -3.81 -5.05 -8.60
C SER A 15 -3.46 -5.58 -10.00
N GLU A 16 -3.89 -6.78 -10.34
CA GLU A 16 -3.68 -7.39 -11.65
C GLU A 16 -4.47 -6.66 -12.74
N ALA A 17 -5.76 -6.39 -12.52
CA ALA A 17 -6.59 -5.65 -13.46
C ALA A 17 -6.10 -4.21 -13.65
N TYR A 18 -5.70 -3.54 -12.56
CA TYR A 18 -5.13 -2.20 -12.61
C TYR A 18 -3.84 -2.15 -13.45
N LEU A 19 -3.00 -3.19 -13.35
CA LEU A 19 -1.79 -3.34 -14.15
C LEU A 19 -2.13 -3.62 -15.62
N ALA A 20 -2.99 -4.61 -15.89
CA ALA A 20 -3.37 -5.03 -17.25
C ALA A 20 -4.01 -3.91 -18.06
N GLU A 21 -4.88 -3.11 -17.41
CA GLU A 21 -5.55 -1.98 -18.05
C GLU A 21 -4.71 -0.70 -18.10
N HIS A 22 -3.51 -0.69 -17.53
CA HIS A 22 -2.72 0.53 -17.34
C HIS A 22 -3.53 1.67 -16.69
N ALA A 23 -4.34 1.34 -15.68
CA ALA A 23 -5.37 2.21 -15.14
C ALA A 23 -4.83 3.54 -14.56
N TRP A 24 -3.53 3.62 -14.24
CA TRP A 24 -2.88 4.88 -13.87
C TRP A 24 -2.97 5.96 -14.95
N VAL A 25 -3.19 5.58 -16.21
CA VAL A 25 -3.36 6.55 -17.30
C VAL A 25 -4.67 7.30 -17.13
N LYS A 26 -5.69 6.63 -16.63
CA LYS A 26 -7.03 7.18 -16.38
C LYS A 26 -7.15 7.90 -15.03
N ALA A 27 -6.23 7.65 -14.09
CA ALA A 27 -6.27 8.25 -12.75
C ALA A 27 -6.22 9.78 -12.82
N ARG A 28 -7.16 10.44 -12.14
CA ARG A 28 -7.33 11.90 -12.15
C ARG A 28 -7.38 12.47 -10.74
N LEU A 29 -6.74 13.61 -10.56
CA LEU A 29 -6.91 14.49 -9.41
C LEU A 29 -7.57 15.78 -9.91
N THR A 30 -8.83 15.95 -9.61
CA THR A 30 -9.64 17.07 -10.10
C THR A 30 -9.43 18.33 -9.28
N THR A 31 -9.12 18.18 -8.00
CA THR A 31 -9.01 19.30 -7.07
C THR A 31 -7.70 19.21 -6.31
N CYS A 32 -6.99 20.32 -6.19
CA CYS A 32 -5.77 20.40 -5.39
C CYS A 32 -6.09 20.33 -3.89
N PRO A 33 -5.52 19.41 -3.12
CA PRO A 33 -5.76 19.33 -1.67
C PRO A 33 -5.34 20.60 -0.91
N ARG A 34 -4.39 21.37 -1.44
CA ARG A 34 -3.93 22.63 -0.84
C ARG A 34 -4.75 23.83 -1.27
N HIS A 35 -5.42 23.75 -2.40
CA HIS A 35 -6.20 24.85 -2.98
C HIS A 35 -7.54 24.31 -3.49
N PRO A 36 -8.48 23.98 -2.60
CA PRO A 36 -9.76 23.38 -2.98
C PRO A 36 -10.62 24.31 -3.83
N ALA A 37 -10.43 25.64 -3.72
CA ALA A 37 -11.09 26.63 -4.55
C ALA A 37 -10.50 26.74 -5.97
N GLY A 38 -9.41 26.00 -6.27
CA GLY A 38 -8.74 26.05 -7.58
C GLY A 38 -7.73 27.19 -7.72
N GLY A 39 -7.40 27.53 -8.96
CA GLY A 39 -6.51 28.67 -9.30
C GLY A 39 -5.01 28.45 -9.08
N CYS A 40 -4.59 27.29 -8.56
CA CYS A 40 -3.18 27.00 -8.24
C CYS A 40 -2.36 26.42 -9.38
N GLY A 41 -2.97 26.23 -10.58
CA GLY A 41 -2.26 25.64 -11.70
C GLY A 41 -1.91 24.16 -11.53
N LEU A 42 -2.71 23.37 -10.78
CA LEU A 42 -2.51 21.95 -10.61
C LEU A 42 -2.40 21.24 -11.96
N VAL A 43 -1.28 20.57 -12.20
CA VAL A 43 -1.02 19.88 -13.47
C VAL A 43 -0.61 18.44 -13.25
N ARG A 44 -0.93 17.59 -14.23
CA ARG A 44 -0.42 16.21 -14.25
C ARG A 44 1.10 16.22 -14.49
N HIS A 45 1.85 15.61 -13.57
CA HIS A 45 3.30 15.61 -13.59
C HIS A 45 3.88 14.22 -13.93
N GLY A 46 3.19 13.48 -14.79
CA GLY A 46 3.63 12.16 -15.25
C GLY A 46 3.31 11.03 -14.28
N THR A 47 4.13 9.99 -14.33
CA THR A 47 3.99 8.79 -13.49
C THR A 47 5.37 8.33 -13.01
N TYR A 48 5.42 7.54 -11.93
CA TYR A 48 6.65 6.84 -11.53
C TYR A 48 6.40 5.33 -11.38
N PRO A 49 7.40 4.49 -11.68
CA PRO A 49 7.26 3.06 -11.50
C PRO A 49 7.33 2.66 -10.03
N ARG A 50 6.60 1.62 -9.66
CA ARG A 50 6.81 0.92 -8.39
C ARG A 50 7.78 -0.25 -8.60
N LYS A 51 8.53 -0.58 -7.56
CA LYS A 51 9.36 -1.79 -7.55
C LYS A 51 8.50 -3.06 -7.51
N THR A 52 7.40 -3.01 -6.76
CA THR A 52 6.48 -4.13 -6.56
C THR A 52 5.05 -3.62 -6.44
N PRO A 53 4.08 -4.16 -7.17
CA PRO A 53 4.27 -5.11 -8.29
C PRO A 53 5.06 -4.51 -9.45
N THR A 54 5.85 -5.38 -10.12
CA THR A 54 6.64 -4.95 -11.29
C THR A 54 5.73 -4.48 -12.43
N GLY A 55 6.12 -3.41 -13.12
CA GLY A 55 5.32 -2.82 -14.21
C GLY A 55 4.26 -1.83 -13.74
N MET A 56 3.90 -1.83 -12.46
CA MET A 56 2.95 -0.90 -11.88
C MET A 56 3.49 0.53 -11.88
N ARG A 57 2.62 1.49 -12.23
CA ARG A 57 2.96 2.92 -12.19
C ARG A 57 1.93 3.69 -11.37
N VAL A 58 2.38 4.78 -10.76
CA VAL A 58 1.55 5.67 -9.95
C VAL A 58 1.55 7.05 -10.57
N THR A 59 0.37 7.61 -10.78
CA THR A 59 0.19 8.95 -11.37
C THR A 59 0.56 10.03 -10.37
N ARG A 60 1.19 11.08 -10.87
CA ARG A 60 1.59 12.26 -10.12
C ARG A 60 0.93 13.52 -10.65
N TYR A 61 0.65 14.41 -9.72
CA TYR A 61 0.24 15.78 -9.95
C TYR A 61 1.18 16.75 -9.23
N TYR A 62 1.37 17.93 -9.80
CA TYR A 62 2.18 18.97 -9.19
C TYR A 62 1.37 20.25 -9.02
N CYS A 63 1.45 20.83 -7.84
CA CYS A 63 0.90 22.15 -7.55
C CYS A 63 2.03 23.17 -7.54
N PRO A 64 2.13 24.06 -8.52
CA PRO A 64 3.18 25.07 -8.58
C PRO A 64 3.10 26.09 -7.44
N THR A 65 1.91 26.48 -7.01
CA THR A 65 1.71 27.43 -5.92
C THR A 65 2.19 26.89 -4.57
N ALA A 66 1.92 25.61 -4.27
CA ALA A 66 2.37 24.98 -3.04
C ALA A 66 3.77 24.37 -3.14
N HIS A 67 4.35 24.31 -4.34
CA HIS A 67 5.57 23.56 -4.64
C HIS A 67 5.53 22.11 -4.14
N GLU A 68 4.38 21.45 -4.30
CA GLU A 68 4.10 20.13 -3.74
C GLU A 68 3.67 19.15 -4.83
N THR A 69 4.13 17.88 -4.69
CA THR A 69 3.76 16.79 -5.59
C THR A 69 2.79 15.86 -4.87
N PHE A 70 1.69 15.51 -5.54
CA PHE A 70 0.70 14.55 -5.08
C PHE A 70 0.80 13.27 -5.91
N SER A 71 0.82 12.12 -5.26
CA SER A 71 0.85 10.80 -5.88
C SER A 71 -0.46 10.09 -5.61
N LEU A 72 -1.17 9.66 -6.67
CA LEU A 72 -2.43 8.95 -6.56
C LEU A 72 -2.18 7.46 -6.36
N LEU A 73 -2.16 7.00 -5.11
CA LEU A 73 -1.96 5.61 -4.77
C LEU A 73 -3.30 4.86 -4.88
N PRO A 74 -3.44 3.89 -5.82
CA PRO A 74 -4.67 3.10 -5.91
C PRO A 74 -4.85 2.20 -4.70
N ASP A 75 -6.11 1.92 -4.34
CA ASP A 75 -6.49 1.14 -3.16
C ASP A 75 -5.93 -0.28 -3.16
N CYS A 76 -5.78 -0.87 -4.36
CA CYS A 76 -5.18 -2.18 -4.52
C CYS A 76 -3.69 -2.25 -4.14
N LEU A 77 -3.06 -1.10 -3.82
CA LEU A 77 -1.66 -1.02 -3.43
C LEU A 77 -1.53 -0.54 -1.99
N ALA A 78 -0.83 -1.31 -1.18
CA ALA A 78 -0.47 -0.88 0.15
C ALA A 78 0.57 0.26 0.12
N SER A 79 0.30 1.33 0.86
CA SER A 79 1.25 2.44 1.03
C SER A 79 2.49 1.95 1.77
N ARG A 80 3.67 2.24 1.23
CA ARG A 80 4.98 1.88 1.81
C ARG A 80 5.29 0.38 1.91
N PHE A 81 4.39 -0.48 1.44
CA PHE A 81 4.64 -1.92 1.38
C PHE A 81 5.18 -2.33 0.00
N PRO A 82 6.07 -3.31 -0.07
CA PRO A 82 6.67 -3.76 -1.33
C PRO A 82 5.81 -4.80 -2.06
N SER A 83 4.48 -4.83 -1.84
CA SER A 83 3.57 -5.77 -2.48
C SER A 83 2.19 -5.16 -2.71
N ALA A 84 1.32 -5.88 -3.42
CA ALA A 84 -0.09 -5.57 -3.50
C ALA A 84 -0.76 -5.78 -2.13
N LEU A 85 -1.90 -5.15 -1.91
CA LEU A 85 -2.65 -5.32 -0.67
C LEU A 85 -3.14 -6.76 -0.53
N ASP A 86 -3.67 -7.33 -1.61
CA ASP A 86 -4.16 -8.71 -1.67
C ASP A 86 -3.07 -9.73 -1.24
N ASP A 87 -1.80 -9.53 -1.66
CA ASP A 87 -0.68 -10.37 -1.24
C ASP A 87 -0.45 -10.31 0.28
N LEU A 88 -0.60 -9.10 0.86
CA LEU A 88 -0.43 -8.92 2.30
C LEU A 88 -1.57 -9.56 3.08
N GLU A 89 -2.81 -9.36 2.63
CA GLU A 89 -4.00 -9.97 3.21
C GLU A 89 -3.92 -11.49 3.14
N HIS A 90 -3.47 -12.04 2.00
CA HIS A 90 -3.24 -13.47 1.84
C HIS A 90 -2.22 -14.00 2.87
N VAL A 91 -1.07 -13.32 3.03
CA VAL A 91 -0.06 -13.72 4.03
C VAL A 91 -0.64 -13.69 5.44
N VAL A 92 -1.35 -12.61 5.82
CA VAL A 92 -1.97 -12.49 7.15
C VAL A 92 -2.97 -13.62 7.37
N THR A 93 -3.86 -13.86 6.42
CA THR A 93 -4.87 -14.94 6.48
C THR A 93 -4.22 -16.31 6.66
N GLN A 94 -3.19 -16.62 5.88
CA GLN A 94 -2.49 -17.90 5.97
C GLN A 94 -1.77 -18.08 7.32
N VAL A 95 -1.19 -17.02 7.85
CA VAL A 95 -0.52 -17.08 9.17
C VAL A 95 -1.54 -17.24 10.29
N THR A 96 -2.66 -16.50 10.23
CA THR A 96 -3.73 -16.59 11.24
C THR A 96 -4.39 -17.97 11.25
N ALA A 97 -4.56 -18.59 10.08
CA ALA A 97 -5.16 -19.93 9.95
C ALA A 97 -4.17 -21.07 10.23
N ALA A 98 -2.88 -20.81 10.32
CA ALA A 98 -1.87 -21.84 10.55
C ALA A 98 -1.63 -22.06 12.05
N ARG A 99 -1.25 -23.31 12.41
CA ARG A 99 -0.86 -23.64 13.78
C ARG A 99 0.46 -23.00 14.25
N SER A 100 1.28 -22.55 13.31
CA SER A 100 2.53 -21.83 13.57
C SER A 100 2.99 -21.03 12.35
N VAL A 101 3.90 -20.06 12.57
CA VAL A 101 4.49 -19.26 11.47
C VAL A 101 5.31 -20.14 10.53
N GLU A 102 5.95 -21.18 11.04
CA GLU A 102 6.71 -22.16 10.26
C GLU A 102 5.77 -22.94 9.32
N ALA A 103 4.62 -23.40 9.82
CA ALA A 103 3.61 -24.06 9.00
C ALA A 103 3.00 -23.16 7.93
N ALA A 104 2.85 -21.89 8.22
CA ALA A 104 2.45 -20.89 7.20
C ALA A 104 3.55 -20.67 6.16
N ALA A 105 4.82 -20.65 6.59
CA ALA A 105 5.96 -20.45 5.71
C ALA A 105 6.10 -21.60 4.69
N ASP A 106 5.95 -22.84 5.12
CA ASP A 106 5.97 -24.01 4.26
C ASP A 106 4.88 -23.95 3.18
N ARG A 107 3.70 -23.48 3.52
CA ARG A 107 2.58 -23.33 2.54
C ARG A 107 2.79 -22.19 1.57
N LEU A 108 3.24 -21.03 2.08
CA LEU A 108 3.37 -19.81 1.28
C LEU A 108 4.61 -19.80 0.40
N ARG A 109 5.66 -20.46 0.83
CA ARG A 109 6.97 -20.44 0.17
C ARG A 109 7.67 -21.80 0.24
N PRO A 110 7.05 -22.86 -0.36
CA PRO A 110 7.60 -24.22 -0.30
C PRO A 110 8.97 -24.37 -0.95
N ASP A 111 9.30 -23.50 -1.91
CA ASP A 111 10.56 -23.53 -2.67
C ASP A 111 11.72 -22.79 -1.97
N ILE A 112 11.49 -22.24 -0.78
CA ILE A 112 12.48 -21.45 -0.05
C ILE A 112 12.79 -22.13 1.28
N GLU A 113 14.07 -22.13 1.65
CA GLU A 113 14.48 -22.64 2.97
C GLU A 113 13.68 -22.00 4.10
N LEU A 114 13.21 -22.82 5.03
CA LEU A 114 12.31 -22.45 6.11
C LEU A 114 12.76 -21.20 6.90
N PRO A 115 14.04 -21.05 7.32
CA PRO A 115 14.46 -19.85 8.04
C PRO A 115 14.30 -18.56 7.21
N SER A 116 14.46 -18.65 5.90
CA SER A 116 14.31 -17.51 4.98
C SER A 116 12.85 -17.18 4.72
N ALA A 117 12.00 -18.19 4.56
CA ALA A 117 10.56 -18.05 4.42
C ALA A 117 9.92 -17.44 5.70
N VAL A 118 10.33 -17.90 6.88
CA VAL A 118 9.88 -17.35 8.17
C VAL A 118 10.31 -15.88 8.32
N ARG A 119 11.56 -15.53 8.00
CA ARG A 119 12.00 -14.12 8.00
C ARG A 119 11.19 -13.24 7.04
N TRP A 120 10.84 -13.77 5.87
CA TRP A 120 10.03 -13.08 4.90
C TRP A 120 8.62 -12.77 5.44
N ILE A 121 7.97 -13.72 6.11
CA ILE A 121 6.69 -13.54 6.79
C ILE A 121 6.82 -12.49 7.90
N ARG A 122 7.76 -12.69 8.83
CA ARG A 122 7.94 -11.80 10.00
C ARG A 122 8.13 -10.34 9.61
N ARG A 123 8.89 -10.06 8.54
CA ARG A 123 9.05 -8.69 8.01
C ARG A 123 7.72 -8.08 7.57
N ARG A 124 6.84 -8.85 6.93
CA ARG A 124 5.53 -8.38 6.51
C ARG A 124 4.61 -8.13 7.68
N LEU A 125 4.53 -9.05 8.60
CA LEU A 125 3.73 -8.92 9.82
C LEU A 125 4.17 -7.73 10.67
N THR A 126 5.46 -7.48 10.81
CA THR A 126 5.97 -6.29 11.54
C THR A 126 5.44 -5.00 10.93
N LEU A 127 5.45 -4.90 9.60
CA LEU A 127 4.92 -3.72 8.91
C LEU A 127 3.40 -3.60 9.08
N VAL A 128 2.66 -4.71 8.94
CA VAL A 128 1.20 -4.72 9.14
C VAL A 128 0.85 -4.30 10.57
N ARG A 129 1.50 -4.89 11.57
CA ARG A 129 1.31 -4.52 13.00
C ARG A 129 1.58 -3.04 13.24
N ALA A 130 2.70 -2.52 12.75
CA ALA A 130 3.02 -1.11 12.90
C ALA A 130 1.95 -0.20 12.28
N SER A 131 1.42 -0.57 11.12
CA SER A 131 0.34 0.19 10.46
C SER A 131 -0.98 0.12 11.23
N LEU A 132 -1.33 -1.04 11.78
CA LEU A 132 -2.53 -1.22 12.62
C LEU A 132 -2.45 -0.42 13.92
N VAL A 133 -1.28 -0.41 14.58
CA VAL A 133 -1.06 0.40 15.78
C VAL A 133 -1.26 1.89 15.50
N ILE A 134 -0.71 2.38 14.38
CA ILE A 134 -0.90 3.78 13.97
C ILE A 134 -2.38 4.06 13.67
N ALA A 135 -3.04 3.18 12.93
CA ALA A 135 -4.46 3.33 12.60
C ALA A 135 -5.35 3.33 13.85
N ALA A 136 -5.10 2.41 14.80
CA ALA A 136 -5.80 2.36 16.07
C ALA A 136 -5.63 3.66 16.87
N GLY A 137 -4.42 4.19 16.93
CA GLY A 137 -4.17 5.47 17.60
C GLY A 137 -4.91 6.65 16.97
N VAL A 138 -5.05 6.66 15.64
CA VAL A 138 -5.80 7.70 14.92
C VAL A 138 -7.31 7.59 15.16
N VAL A 139 -7.85 6.37 15.27
CA VAL A 139 -9.28 6.12 15.48
C VAL A 139 -9.67 6.14 16.96
N GLY A 140 -8.69 6.22 17.87
CA GLY A 140 -8.94 6.21 19.31
C GLY A 140 -9.30 4.84 19.88
N LEU A 141 -8.98 3.76 19.15
CA LEU A 141 -9.14 2.39 19.63
C LEU A 141 -8.05 2.05 20.65
N ALA A 142 -8.41 1.33 21.72
CA ALA A 142 -7.43 0.81 22.66
C ALA A 142 -6.54 -0.23 21.95
N LEU A 143 -5.24 -0.25 22.27
CA LEU A 143 -4.30 -1.23 21.70
C LEU A 143 -4.69 -2.69 21.97
N ALA A 144 -5.46 -2.93 23.04
CA ALA A 144 -6.03 -4.24 23.36
C ALA A 144 -7.06 -4.74 22.33
N ASP A 145 -7.70 -3.81 21.59
CA ASP A 145 -8.69 -4.14 20.56
C ASP A 145 -8.02 -4.42 19.18
N VAL A 146 -6.73 -4.19 19.07
CA VAL A 146 -5.93 -4.44 17.87
C VAL A 146 -5.23 -5.80 18.00
N THR A 147 -5.97 -6.83 18.37
CA THR A 147 -5.47 -8.19 18.38
C THR A 147 -5.49 -8.78 16.97
N LEU A 148 -4.33 -8.79 16.30
CA LEU A 148 -3.93 -10.03 15.65
C LEU A 148 -3.63 -10.99 16.82
N GLU A 149 -4.60 -11.82 17.17
CA GLU A 149 -4.43 -12.81 18.20
C GLU A 149 -3.13 -13.56 17.94
N THR A 150 -2.23 -13.41 18.91
CA THR A 150 -1.04 -14.26 19.12
C THR A 150 -0.32 -14.75 17.86
N LEU A 151 0.49 -13.91 17.30
CA LEU A 151 1.61 -14.31 16.44
C LEU A 151 2.93 -14.15 17.19
#